data_88aaed306214a1d535880967df7e9cc9
#
_entry.id   88aaed306214a1d535880967df7e9cc9
#
_cell.length_a   1.000
_cell.length_b   1.000
_cell.length_c   1.000
_cell.angle_alpha   90.00
_cell.angle_beta   90.00
_cell.angle_gamma   90.00
#
_symmetry.space_group_name_H-M   'P 1'
#
loop_
_entity.id
_entity.type
_entity.pdbx_description
1 polymer ?
#
loop_
_entity_poly.entity_id
_entity_poly.type
_entity_poly.pdbx_seq_one_letter_code
_entity_poly.pdbx_strand_id
1 'polypeptide(L)' 'MPRYKIDIADIVYGYPSSQPVFSDEKRPERDFIYVTAPNGFVAEIKAEEIYQKNPKKYKKILKDTISSAKKKARHN' A
#
# COMPACT_ATOMS: atom_id res chain seq x y z
N MET A 1 -10.06 -3.52 -16.74
CA MET A 1 -8.67 -3.71 -16.34
C MET A 1 -8.62 -4.30 -14.93
N PRO A 2 -7.67 -5.16 -14.60
CA PRO A 2 -7.56 -5.70 -13.27
C PRO A 2 -7.19 -4.63 -12.24
N ARG A 3 -7.52 -4.90 -11.00
CA ARG A 3 -7.22 -4.04 -9.86
C ARG A 3 -6.05 -4.63 -9.09
N TYR A 4 -5.16 -3.76 -8.63
CA TYR A 4 -3.97 -4.16 -7.88
C TYR A 4 -3.88 -3.41 -6.57
N LYS A 5 -3.22 -4.01 -5.58
CA LYS A 5 -2.88 -3.37 -4.32
C LYS A 5 -1.36 -3.35 -4.16
N ILE A 6 -0.83 -2.25 -3.67
CA ILE A 6 0.60 -2.07 -3.45
C ILE A 6 0.80 -1.62 -2.00
N ASP A 7 1.63 -2.33 -1.26
CA ASP A 7 1.93 -2.01 0.13
C ASP A 7 2.64 -0.66 0.21
N ILE A 8 2.14 0.24 1.04
CA ILE A 8 2.71 1.57 1.24
C ILE A 8 4.16 1.46 1.75
N ALA A 9 4.45 0.49 2.63
CA ALA A 9 5.80 0.28 3.12
C ALA A 9 6.78 -0.01 1.98
N ASP A 10 6.39 -0.85 1.02
CA ASP A 10 7.22 -1.16 -0.13
C ASP A 10 7.51 0.08 -0.98
N ILE A 11 6.52 0.94 -1.15
CA ILE A 11 6.70 2.19 -1.91
C ILE A 11 7.66 3.13 -1.18
N VAL A 12 7.50 3.30 0.11
CA VAL A 12 8.36 4.18 0.93
C VAL A 12 9.80 3.70 0.91
N TYR A 13 10.02 2.39 0.97
CA TYR A 13 11.36 1.81 0.94
C TYR A 13 11.95 1.67 -0.47
N GLY A 14 11.19 2.00 -1.51
CA GLY A 14 11.68 2.02 -2.88
C GLY A 14 11.62 0.69 -3.63
N TYR A 15 10.88 -0.28 -3.12
CA TYR A 15 10.73 -1.60 -3.74
C TYR A 15 9.25 -1.95 -3.92
N PRO A 16 8.49 -1.16 -4.73
CA PRO A 16 7.07 -1.41 -4.89
C PRO A 16 6.81 -2.79 -5.51
N SER A 17 5.84 -3.49 -4.94
CA SER A 17 5.42 -4.80 -5.39
C SER A 17 3.90 -4.82 -5.47
N SER A 18 3.35 -5.19 -6.61
CA SER A 18 1.91 -5.23 -6.82
C SER A 18 1.34 -6.61 -6.60
N GLN A 19 0.12 -6.67 -6.05
CA GLN A 19 -0.63 -7.91 -5.87
C GLN A 19 -2.02 -7.73 -6.47
N PRO A 20 -2.52 -8.75 -7.19
CA PRO A 20 -3.88 -8.64 -7.74
C PRO A 20 -4.93 -8.64 -6.63
N VAL A 21 -5.98 -7.84 -6.83
CA VAL A 21 -7.11 -7.77 -5.90
C VAL A 21 -8.26 -8.57 -6.50
N PHE A 22 -8.73 -9.57 -5.76
CA PHE A 22 -9.85 -10.39 -6.18
C PHE A 22 -11.18 -9.74 -5.83
N SER A 23 -12.21 -10.02 -6.63
CA SER A 23 -13.53 -9.39 -6.51
C SER A 23 -14.23 -9.67 -5.17
N ASP A 24 -13.82 -10.70 -4.44
CA ASP A 24 -14.37 -11.06 -3.15
C ASP A 24 -13.73 -10.33 -1.96
N GLU A 25 -12.70 -9.53 -2.19
CA GLU A 25 -12.12 -8.70 -1.13
C GLU A 25 -13.09 -7.58 -0.75
N LYS A 26 -13.58 -7.64 0.48
CA LYS A 26 -14.70 -6.80 0.93
C LYS A 26 -14.29 -5.40 1.37
N ARG A 27 -13.06 -5.18 1.78
CA ARG A 27 -12.61 -3.88 2.30
C ARG A 27 -11.19 -3.56 1.84
N PRO A 28 -10.96 -2.34 1.35
CA PRO A 28 -9.61 -1.89 1.11
C PRO A 28 -8.85 -1.78 2.44
N GLU A 29 -7.66 -2.35 2.48
CA GLU A 29 -6.79 -2.22 3.63
C GLU A 29 -6.13 -0.84 3.63
N ARG A 30 -6.01 -0.25 4.81
CA ARG A 30 -5.45 1.09 5.00
C ARG A 30 -3.99 1.19 4.56
N ASP A 31 -3.25 0.09 4.69
CA ASP A 31 -1.81 0.06 4.46
C ASP A 31 -1.43 -0.14 3.00
N PHE A 32 -2.41 -0.16 2.11
CA PHE A 32 -2.21 -0.41 0.67
C PHE A 32 -2.77 0.74 -0.17
N ILE A 33 -2.12 0.97 -1.30
CA ILE A 33 -2.67 1.82 -2.36
C ILE A 33 -3.30 0.91 -3.40
N TYR A 34 -4.54 1.20 -3.79
CA TYR A 34 -5.30 0.42 -4.78
C TYR A 34 -5.35 1.17 -6.10
N VAL A 35 -4.99 0.49 -7.18
CA VAL A 35 -5.00 1.09 -8.52
C VAL A 35 -5.56 0.10 -9.55
N THR A 36 -6.15 0.64 -10.61
CA THR A 36 -6.56 -0.14 -11.77
C THR A 36 -5.50 0.03 -12.86
N ALA A 37 -4.99 -1.07 -13.40
CA ALA A 37 -3.91 -1.04 -14.39
C ALA A 37 -3.95 -2.31 -15.27
N PRO A 38 -3.38 -2.26 -16.48
CA PRO A 38 -3.35 -3.43 -17.36
C PRO A 38 -2.45 -4.55 -16.85
N ASN A 39 -1.45 -4.23 -16.04
CA ASN A 39 -0.53 -5.22 -15.46
C ASN A 39 0.08 -4.67 -14.17
N GLY A 40 0.82 -5.53 -13.45
CA GLY A 40 1.43 -5.17 -12.16
C GLY A 40 2.48 -4.09 -12.27
N PHE A 41 3.25 -4.07 -13.34
CA PHE A 41 4.29 -3.05 -13.55
C PHE A 41 3.69 -1.65 -13.64
N VAL A 42 2.63 -1.49 -14.43
CA VAL A 42 1.93 -0.21 -14.55
C VAL A 42 1.26 0.17 -13.23
N ALA A 43 0.74 -0.82 -12.49
CA ALA A 43 0.16 -0.57 -11.18
C ALA A 43 1.19 0.00 -10.20
N GLU A 44 2.40 -0.53 -10.19
CA GLU A 44 3.50 -0.05 -9.34
C GLU A 44 3.87 1.39 -9.68
N ILE A 45 3.95 1.74 -10.97
CA ILE A 45 4.22 3.11 -11.41
C ILE A 45 3.12 4.06 -10.95
N LYS A 46 1.86 3.67 -11.12
CA LYS A 46 0.72 4.49 -10.68
C LYS A 46 0.73 4.71 -9.17
N ALA A 47 1.03 3.67 -8.40
CA ALA A 47 1.11 3.78 -6.94
C ALA A 47 2.22 4.73 -6.50
N GLU A 48 3.39 4.68 -7.13
CA GLU A 48 4.47 5.61 -6.87
C GLU A 48 4.06 7.06 -7.16
N GLU A 49 3.38 7.29 -8.27
CA GLU A 49 2.88 8.63 -8.62
C GLU A 49 1.92 9.16 -7.56
N ILE A 50 1.02 8.30 -7.07
CA ILE A 50 0.08 8.66 -5.99
C ILE A 50 0.85 9.02 -4.73
N TYR A 51 1.85 8.24 -4.36
CA TYR A 51 2.71 8.50 -3.21
C TYR A 51 3.44 9.83 -3.35
N GLN A 52 4.03 10.11 -4.51
CA GLN A 52 4.80 11.32 -4.73
C GLN A 52 3.96 12.61 -4.66
N LYS A 53 2.66 12.51 -4.91
CA LYS A 53 1.74 13.64 -4.78
C LYS A 53 1.49 14.05 -3.32
N ASN A 54 1.59 13.10 -2.39
CA ASN A 54 1.34 13.38 -0.97
C ASN A 54 2.14 12.43 -0.07
N PRO A 55 3.47 12.53 -0.12
CA PRO A 55 4.33 11.59 0.62
C PRO A 55 4.14 11.65 2.14
N LYS A 56 3.84 12.82 2.68
CA LYS A 56 3.63 12.99 4.12
C LYS A 56 2.46 12.16 4.65
N LYS A 57 1.36 12.10 3.89
CA LYS A 57 0.18 11.33 4.24
C LYS A 57 0.51 9.83 4.37
N TYR A 58 1.21 9.30 3.38
CA TYR A 58 1.52 7.88 3.33
C TYR A 58 2.59 7.47 4.33
N LYS A 59 3.57 8.33 4.57
CA LYS A 59 4.57 8.12 5.63
C LYS A 59 3.93 8.09 7.00
N LYS A 60 2.92 8.93 7.24
CA LYS A 60 2.18 8.94 8.50
C LYS A 60 1.39 7.65 8.69
N ILE A 61 0.72 7.17 7.63
CA ILE A 61 -0.01 5.89 7.67
C ILE A 61 0.94 4.75 8.05
N LEU A 62 2.10 4.69 7.43
CA LEU A 62 3.10 3.67 7.72
C LEU A 62 3.59 3.75 9.17
N LYS A 63 3.86 4.95 9.66
CA LYS A 63 4.28 5.18 11.04
C LYS A 63 3.21 4.70 12.03
N ASP A 64 1.95 5.02 11.78
CA ASP A 64 0.84 4.58 12.63
C ASP A 64 0.71 3.06 12.64
N THR A 65 0.88 2.41 11.50
CA THR A 65 0.84 0.96 11.39
C THR A 65 1.96 0.30 12.19
N ILE A 66 3.19 0.82 12.08
CA ILE A 66 4.33 0.31 12.83
C ILE A 66 4.11 0.50 14.33
N SER A 67 3.60 1.65 14.76
CA SER A 67 3.30 1.93 16.16
C SER A 67 2.26 0.96 16.73
N SER A 68 1.21 0.67 15.96
CA SER A 68 0.19 -0.30 16.35
C SER A 68 0.75 -1.72 16.48
N ALA A 69 1.61 -2.13 15.57
CA ALA A 69 2.28 -3.43 15.62
C ALA A 69 3.18 -3.55 16.86
N LYS A 70 3.93 -2.50 17.18
CA LYS A 70 4.78 -2.46 18.38
C LYS A 70 3.96 -2.54 19.66
N LYS A 71 2.83 -1.87 19.74
CA LYS A 71 1.92 -1.95 20.90
C LYS A 71 1.40 -3.36 21.10
N LYS A 72 1.00 -4.05 20.03
CA LYS A 72 0.55 -5.44 20.12
C LYS A 72 1.65 -6.38 20.59
N ALA A 73 2.88 -6.17 20.14
CA ALA A 73 4.02 -6.98 20.55
C ALA A 73 4.35 -6.81 22.06
N ARG A 74 4.06 -5.66 22.64
CA ARG A 74 4.32 -5.38 24.06
C ARG A 74 3.36 -6.06 25.03
N HIS A 75 2.24 -6.56 24.55
CA HIS A 75 1.24 -7.23 25.39
C HIS A 75 1.50 -8.72 25.60
N ASN A 76 2.57 -9.20 25.06
CA ASN A 76 2.99 -10.60 25.27
C ASN A 76 4.05 -10.68 26.39
#